data_9cacd8bec3f464e69174d44603d43bf9
#
_entry.id   9cacd8bec3f464e69174d44603d43bf9
#
_cell.length_a   1.000
_cell.length_b   1.000
_cell.length_c   1.000
_cell.angle_alpha   90.00
_cell.angle_beta   90.00
_cell.angle_gamma   90.00
#
_symmetry.space_group_name_H-M   'P 1'
#
loop_
_entity.id
_entity.type
_entity.pdbx_description
1 polymer ?
#
loop_
_entity_poly.entity_id
_entity_poly.type
_entity_poly.pdbx_seq_one_letter_code
_entity_poly.pdbx_strand_id
1 'polypeptide(L)'
;MTKSVPLGHDFSRIWSASLITNLVDGVLRLAPLLLAVSLTEDPILIGALTALGLLPWLFFAIPIGAIVDRVDRRKALVLGNSLRAAIALFIAFAVSQGFINIWLLLISVFFFGICEVLVDTTSQAVLPQILDKSNYERGNSRLQISEVIVSQFAGAPLSGLLYAVSIALPFFFSTTGFILAGLLILLFPFEREINARKEGEVGQAKLGLKGDIKFALNYLFQDKQIFSIVVITTLLGFFYSLSNAIAPLFILKELKVSPALFGVVLAIQGVGALAGSIAAPMVSKYLGRGKALAINVFFASLLVIFIGLSPNAYFFVAVSVLIGFTISVWNILLMSLYQSLIPPELYGRIHGARRTIVWGLMPIGAIIGGVIARGGLRLPFLIGGVIATLIAFFSYKHIKRIGDLSAEISDKKD
;
A
#
# COMPACT_ATOMS: atom_id res chain seq x y z
N MET A 1 -12.94 34.31 -3.23
CA MET A 1 -12.30 33.45 -2.23
C MET A 1 -13.36 33.00 -1.24
N THR A 2 -13.94 31.82 -1.43
CA THR A 2 -14.89 31.22 -0.49
C THR A 2 -14.13 30.90 0.81
N LYS A 3 -14.57 31.46 1.93
CA LYS A 3 -14.02 31.18 3.27
C LYS A 3 -14.06 29.66 3.48
N SER A 4 -12.91 29.02 3.63
CA SER A 4 -12.82 27.59 3.87
C SER A 4 -13.49 27.26 5.21
N VAL A 5 -14.58 26.53 5.17
CA VAL A 5 -15.26 26.02 6.37
C VAL A 5 -14.25 25.14 7.15
N PRO A 6 -14.10 25.32 8.48
CA PRO A 6 -13.21 24.48 9.28
C PRO A 6 -13.68 23.02 9.23
N LEU A 7 -12.72 22.08 9.23
CA LEU A 7 -13.00 20.63 9.16
C LEU A 7 -13.61 20.05 10.45
N GLY A 8 -13.69 20.85 11.51
CA GLY A 8 -14.28 20.46 12.80
C GLY A 8 -13.33 19.74 13.76
N HIS A 9 -13.74 19.66 15.02
CA HIS A 9 -12.95 19.04 16.09
C HIS A 9 -12.83 17.52 15.92
N ASP A 10 -13.89 16.85 15.47
CA ASP A 10 -13.88 15.39 15.23
C ASP A 10 -12.88 14.99 14.17
N PHE A 11 -12.79 15.75 13.07
CA PHE A 11 -11.77 15.53 12.05
C PHE A 11 -10.35 15.73 12.61
N SER A 12 -10.13 16.78 13.40
CA SER A 12 -8.81 17.05 13.98
C SER A 12 -8.35 15.93 14.91
N ARG A 13 -9.27 15.33 15.67
CA ARG A 13 -9.00 14.18 16.56
C ARG A 13 -8.60 12.92 15.76
N ILE A 14 -9.39 12.58 14.74
CA ILE A 14 -9.07 11.44 13.84
C ILE A 14 -7.76 11.70 13.11
N TRP A 15 -7.55 12.91 12.62
CA TRP A 15 -6.31 13.27 11.93
C TRP A 15 -5.09 13.19 12.86
N SER A 16 -5.19 13.62 14.12
CA SER A 16 -4.11 13.48 15.11
C SER A 16 -3.82 12.01 15.44
N ALA A 17 -4.86 11.20 15.64
CA ALA A 17 -4.68 9.75 15.83
C ALA A 17 -4.05 9.11 14.59
N SER A 18 -4.47 9.51 13.37
CA SER A 18 -3.91 9.05 12.12
C SER A 18 -2.44 9.44 11.94
N LEU A 19 -2.02 10.63 12.38
CA LEU A 19 -0.61 11.02 12.36
C LEU A 19 0.26 10.07 13.20
N ILE A 20 -0.21 9.72 14.40
CA ILE A 20 0.49 8.80 15.29
C ILE A 20 0.52 7.39 14.67
N THR A 21 -0.62 6.87 14.21
CA THR A 21 -0.67 5.55 13.58
C THR A 21 0.19 5.48 12.33
N ASN A 22 0.14 6.49 11.46
CA ASN A 22 0.98 6.55 10.26
C ASN A 22 2.47 6.56 10.58
N LEU A 23 2.89 7.22 11.67
CA LEU A 23 4.28 7.22 12.11
C LEU A 23 4.72 5.82 12.54
N VAL A 24 3.95 5.18 13.42
CA VAL A 24 4.30 3.84 13.90
C VAL A 24 4.12 2.76 12.82
N ASP A 25 3.18 2.94 11.89
CA ASP A 25 3.03 2.08 10.70
C ASP A 25 4.24 2.19 9.79
N GLY A 26 4.77 3.41 9.60
CA GLY A 26 6.02 3.62 8.89
C GLY A 26 7.22 2.94 9.57
N VAL A 27 7.27 2.96 10.90
CA VAL A 27 8.28 2.23 11.67
C VAL A 27 8.12 0.72 11.49
N LEU A 28 6.89 0.18 11.63
CA LEU A 28 6.62 -1.26 11.50
C LEU A 28 6.61 -1.77 10.06
N ARG A 29 6.61 -0.91 9.07
CA ARG A 29 6.83 -1.31 7.67
C ARG A 29 8.23 -1.84 7.45
N LEU A 30 9.21 -1.32 8.18
CA LEU A 30 10.62 -1.66 8.04
C LEU A 30 11.13 -2.59 9.15
N ALA A 31 10.77 -2.38 10.41
CA ALA A 31 11.31 -3.12 11.55
C ALA A 31 11.17 -4.65 11.44
N PRO A 32 10.02 -5.22 11.02
CA PRO A 32 9.89 -6.67 10.84
C PRO A 32 10.81 -7.22 9.73
N LEU A 33 11.07 -6.44 8.67
CA LEU A 33 11.97 -6.82 7.58
C LEU A 33 13.42 -6.87 8.07
N LEU A 34 13.86 -5.87 8.83
CA LEU A 34 15.20 -5.84 9.46
C LEU A 34 15.37 -7.00 10.44
N LEU A 35 14.36 -7.25 11.29
CA LEU A 35 14.36 -8.36 12.23
C LEU A 35 14.41 -9.71 11.49
N ALA A 36 13.62 -9.90 10.42
CA ALA A 36 13.63 -11.13 9.64
C ALA A 36 15.02 -11.42 9.06
N VAL A 37 15.69 -10.42 8.48
CA VAL A 37 17.06 -10.58 7.92
C VAL A 37 18.10 -10.87 9.01
N SER A 38 17.85 -10.48 10.28
CA SER A 38 18.72 -10.86 11.41
C SER A 38 18.45 -12.29 11.93
N LEU A 39 17.24 -12.81 11.73
CA LEU A 39 16.83 -14.15 12.18
C LEU A 39 17.09 -15.24 11.13
N THR A 40 17.13 -14.91 9.84
CA THR A 40 17.31 -15.88 8.76
C THR A 40 17.98 -15.26 7.54
N GLU A 41 18.76 -16.07 6.83
CA GLU A 41 19.28 -15.74 5.50
C GLU A 41 18.50 -16.46 4.39
N ASP A 42 17.50 -17.28 4.73
CA ASP A 42 16.68 -17.96 3.72
C ASP A 42 15.74 -16.95 3.00
N PRO A 43 15.97 -16.70 1.70
CA PRO A 43 15.17 -15.74 0.94
C PRO A 43 13.69 -16.13 0.86
N ILE A 44 13.35 -17.44 0.97
CA ILE A 44 11.95 -17.90 0.96
C ILE A 44 11.21 -17.38 2.19
N LEU A 45 11.83 -17.41 3.37
CA LEU A 45 11.21 -16.91 4.59
C LEU A 45 11.06 -15.38 4.56
N ILE A 46 12.00 -14.67 3.94
CA ILE A 46 11.87 -13.22 3.70
C ILE A 46 10.73 -12.93 2.71
N GLY A 47 10.64 -13.71 1.61
CA GLY A 47 9.51 -13.63 0.68
C GLY A 47 8.16 -13.95 1.35
N ALA A 48 8.14 -14.97 2.24
CA ALA A 48 6.97 -15.34 3.01
C ALA A 48 6.52 -14.23 3.96
N LEU A 49 7.44 -13.50 4.59
CA LEU A 49 7.10 -12.34 5.43
C LEU A 49 6.32 -11.29 4.63
N THR A 50 6.79 -10.95 3.43
CA THR A 50 6.12 -10.01 2.53
C THR A 50 4.76 -10.56 2.09
N ALA A 51 4.69 -11.84 1.74
CA ALA A 51 3.45 -12.50 1.33
C ALA A 51 2.40 -12.48 2.47
N LEU A 52 2.80 -12.82 3.69
CA LEU A 52 1.92 -12.84 4.88
C LEU A 52 1.43 -11.45 5.26
N GLY A 53 2.21 -10.39 5.01
CA GLY A 53 1.74 -9.01 5.18
C GLY A 53 0.63 -8.61 4.18
N LEU A 54 0.61 -9.21 2.98
CA LEU A 54 -0.39 -8.93 1.94
C LEU A 54 -1.64 -9.82 2.03
N LEU A 55 -1.50 -11.05 2.53
CA LEU A 55 -2.60 -12.02 2.59
C LEU A 55 -3.83 -11.55 3.37
N PRO A 56 -3.72 -10.82 4.49
CA PRO A 56 -4.88 -10.27 5.18
C PRO A 56 -5.76 -9.38 4.31
N TRP A 57 -5.17 -8.56 3.48
CA TRP A 57 -5.90 -7.71 2.53
C TRP A 57 -6.68 -8.51 1.48
N LEU A 58 -6.13 -9.66 1.07
CA LEU A 58 -6.79 -10.53 0.11
C LEU A 58 -8.01 -11.25 0.72
N PHE A 59 -7.85 -11.83 1.92
CA PHE A 59 -8.86 -12.70 2.50
C PHE A 59 -9.83 -11.98 3.43
N PHE A 60 -9.38 -10.95 4.14
CA PHE A 60 -10.13 -10.34 5.24
C PHE A 60 -10.69 -8.95 4.91
N ALA A 61 -10.28 -8.28 3.83
CA ALA A 61 -10.79 -6.94 3.52
C ALA A 61 -12.32 -6.92 3.36
N ILE A 62 -12.89 -7.92 2.68
CA ILE A 62 -14.33 -8.02 2.45
C ILE A 62 -15.09 -8.44 3.73
N PRO A 63 -14.72 -9.53 4.44
CA PRO A 63 -15.36 -9.89 5.70
C PRO A 63 -15.30 -8.78 6.76
N ILE A 64 -14.14 -8.15 6.92
CA ILE A 64 -13.95 -7.06 7.88
C ILE A 64 -14.80 -5.84 7.48
N GLY A 65 -14.88 -5.50 6.20
CA GLY A 65 -15.77 -4.43 5.73
C GLY A 65 -17.23 -4.67 6.13
N ALA A 66 -17.72 -5.91 5.96
CA ALA A 66 -19.07 -6.29 6.38
C ALA A 66 -19.28 -6.23 7.90
N ILE A 67 -18.25 -6.54 8.70
CA ILE A 67 -18.27 -6.41 10.15
C ILE A 67 -18.30 -4.94 10.55
N VAL A 68 -17.43 -4.10 9.97
CA VAL A 68 -17.32 -2.67 10.25
C VAL A 68 -18.63 -1.92 9.96
N ASP A 69 -19.40 -2.37 8.97
CA ASP A 69 -20.74 -1.80 8.67
C ASP A 69 -21.77 -2.07 9.79
N ARG A 70 -21.54 -3.05 10.69
CA ARG A 70 -22.46 -3.51 11.73
C ARG A 70 -22.05 -3.20 13.15
N VAL A 71 -20.80 -2.82 13.35
CA VAL A 71 -20.25 -2.55 14.69
C VAL A 71 -20.03 -1.05 14.91
N ASP A 72 -19.95 -0.67 16.18
CA ASP A 72 -19.51 0.66 16.57
C ASP A 72 -18.06 0.88 16.09
N ARG A 73 -17.90 1.81 15.16
CA ARG A 73 -16.62 2.10 14.51
C ARG A 73 -15.55 2.61 15.49
N ARG A 74 -15.98 3.34 16.52
CA ARG A 74 -15.08 3.76 17.60
C ARG A 74 -14.49 2.57 18.33
N LYS A 75 -15.34 1.62 18.72
CA LYS A 75 -14.91 0.37 19.38
C LYS A 75 -14.01 -0.45 18.48
N ALA A 76 -14.33 -0.52 17.18
CA ALA A 76 -13.51 -1.23 16.20
C ALA A 76 -12.11 -0.60 16.05
N LEU A 77 -12.00 0.75 16.01
CA LEU A 77 -10.72 1.45 15.97
C LEU A 77 -9.89 1.24 17.26
N VAL A 78 -10.54 1.34 18.42
CA VAL A 78 -9.87 1.10 19.72
C VAL A 78 -9.38 -0.35 19.81
N LEU A 79 -10.24 -1.32 19.48
CA LEU A 79 -9.89 -2.74 19.48
C LEU A 79 -8.73 -3.03 18.53
N GLY A 80 -8.80 -2.54 17.29
CA GLY A 80 -7.76 -2.74 16.29
C GLY A 80 -6.40 -2.19 16.73
N ASN A 81 -6.36 -0.95 17.25
CA ASN A 81 -5.12 -0.37 17.78
C ASN A 81 -4.62 -1.08 19.04
N SER A 82 -5.51 -1.53 19.92
CA SER A 82 -5.13 -2.31 21.12
C SER A 82 -4.50 -3.67 20.76
N LEU A 83 -5.06 -4.37 19.76
CA LEU A 83 -4.51 -5.62 19.26
C LEU A 83 -3.16 -5.40 18.57
N ARG A 84 -3.01 -4.33 17.77
CA ARG A 84 -1.74 -3.95 17.15
C ARG A 84 -0.68 -3.63 18.20
N ALA A 85 -1.05 -2.90 19.26
CA ALA A 85 -0.17 -2.63 20.39
C ALA A 85 0.26 -3.92 21.10
N ALA A 86 -0.67 -4.85 21.35
CA ALA A 86 -0.37 -6.13 21.98
C ALA A 86 0.58 -7.00 21.16
N ILE A 87 0.39 -7.05 19.83
CA ILE A 87 1.29 -7.79 18.93
C ILE A 87 2.68 -7.14 18.90
N ALA A 88 2.75 -5.81 18.79
CA ALA A 88 4.03 -5.09 18.79
C ALA A 88 4.76 -5.28 20.14
N LEU A 89 4.04 -5.23 21.26
CA LEU A 89 4.60 -5.50 22.60
C LEU A 89 5.09 -6.95 22.73
N PHE A 90 4.33 -7.92 22.20
CA PHE A 90 4.75 -9.31 22.18
C PHE A 90 6.08 -9.49 21.42
N ILE A 91 6.21 -8.89 20.23
CA ILE A 91 7.46 -8.95 19.46
C ILE A 91 8.60 -8.26 20.24
N ALA A 92 8.36 -7.08 20.80
CA ALA A 92 9.35 -6.35 21.59
C ALA A 92 9.85 -7.18 22.77
N PHE A 93 8.92 -7.81 23.51
CA PHE A 93 9.25 -8.68 24.64
C PHE A 93 10.00 -9.94 24.19
N ALA A 94 9.54 -10.62 23.13
CA ALA A 94 10.17 -11.82 22.59
C ALA A 94 11.62 -11.55 22.12
N VAL A 95 11.86 -10.37 21.50
CA VAL A 95 13.20 -9.92 21.14
C VAL A 95 14.04 -9.65 22.37
N SER A 96 13.52 -8.93 23.35
CA SER A 96 14.25 -8.57 24.58
C SER A 96 14.63 -9.78 25.41
N GLN A 97 13.82 -10.82 25.43
CA GLN A 97 14.07 -12.07 26.14
C GLN A 97 14.84 -13.12 25.31
N GLY A 98 15.12 -12.82 24.03
CA GLY A 98 15.92 -13.68 23.16
C GLY A 98 15.23 -14.95 22.66
N PHE A 99 13.89 -15.08 22.78
CA PHE A 99 13.17 -16.27 22.26
C PHE A 99 12.47 -16.03 20.92
N ILE A 100 12.59 -14.83 20.35
CA ILE A 100 12.04 -14.56 19.03
C ILE A 100 12.68 -15.46 17.96
N ASN A 101 11.87 -15.98 17.07
CA ASN A 101 12.30 -16.72 15.90
C ASN A 101 11.47 -16.31 14.69
N ILE A 102 11.90 -16.77 13.51
CA ILE A 102 11.27 -16.36 12.25
C ILE A 102 9.79 -16.76 12.17
N TRP A 103 9.42 -17.91 12.72
CA TRP A 103 8.03 -18.41 12.70
C TRP A 103 7.10 -17.56 13.55
N LEU A 104 7.55 -17.18 14.76
CA LEU A 104 6.80 -16.25 15.62
C LEU A 104 6.63 -14.89 14.95
N LEU A 105 7.66 -14.41 14.26
CA LEU A 105 7.59 -13.16 13.51
C LEU A 105 6.58 -13.25 12.35
N LEU A 106 6.62 -14.34 11.56
CA LEU A 106 5.70 -14.57 10.45
C LEU A 106 4.23 -14.59 10.92
N ILE A 107 3.96 -15.32 12.00
CA ILE A 107 2.63 -15.38 12.61
C ILE A 107 2.19 -14.00 13.09
N SER A 108 3.09 -13.28 13.78
CA SER A 108 2.80 -11.94 14.29
C SER A 108 2.48 -10.94 13.18
N VAL A 109 3.23 -10.96 12.08
CA VAL A 109 2.99 -10.09 10.92
C VAL A 109 1.64 -10.39 10.25
N PHE A 110 1.26 -11.66 10.16
CA PHE A 110 -0.04 -12.04 9.61
C PHE A 110 -1.21 -11.50 10.46
N PHE A 111 -1.17 -11.71 11.78
CA PHE A 111 -2.21 -11.18 12.68
C PHE A 111 -2.19 -9.66 12.75
N PHE A 112 -1.02 -9.03 12.71
CA PHE A 112 -0.89 -7.59 12.63
C PHE A 112 -1.59 -7.04 11.37
N GLY A 113 -1.38 -7.67 10.22
CA GLY A 113 -2.04 -7.31 8.97
C GLY A 113 -3.58 -7.44 9.02
N ILE A 114 -4.13 -8.43 9.75
CA ILE A 114 -5.58 -8.52 9.96
C ILE A 114 -6.09 -7.29 10.74
N CYS A 115 -5.37 -6.90 11.81
CA CYS A 115 -5.71 -5.72 12.59
C CYS A 115 -5.56 -4.42 11.77
N GLU A 116 -4.55 -4.35 10.88
CA GLU A 116 -4.34 -3.24 9.95
C GLU A 116 -5.55 -3.10 9.01
N VAL A 117 -6.01 -4.18 8.38
CA VAL A 117 -7.22 -4.18 7.55
C VAL A 117 -8.43 -3.68 8.33
N LEU A 118 -8.59 -4.07 9.61
CA LEU A 118 -9.69 -3.59 10.45
C LEU A 118 -9.62 -2.07 10.68
N VAL A 119 -8.45 -1.56 11.08
CA VAL A 119 -8.27 -0.13 11.38
C VAL A 119 -8.45 0.71 10.13
N ASP A 120 -7.82 0.33 9.01
CA ASP A 120 -7.89 1.08 7.76
C ASP A 120 -9.31 1.12 7.19
N THR A 121 -9.99 -0.03 7.15
CA THR A 121 -11.37 -0.12 6.66
C THR A 121 -12.31 0.72 7.53
N THR A 122 -12.11 0.67 8.86
CA THR A 122 -12.92 1.45 9.80
C THR A 122 -12.65 2.95 9.66
N SER A 123 -11.40 3.36 9.55
CA SER A 123 -11.01 4.78 9.38
C SER A 123 -11.62 5.39 8.12
N GLN A 124 -11.61 4.66 7.00
CA GLN A 124 -12.24 5.09 5.75
C GLN A 124 -13.77 5.20 5.88
N ALA A 125 -14.40 4.34 6.68
CA ALA A 125 -15.84 4.37 6.91
C ALA A 125 -16.29 5.50 7.85
N VAL A 126 -15.41 6.00 8.73
CA VAL A 126 -15.69 7.08 9.67
C VAL A 126 -15.71 8.45 8.99
N LEU A 127 -14.84 8.69 8.03
CA LEU A 127 -14.62 10.00 7.41
C LEU A 127 -15.91 10.65 6.85
N PRO A 128 -16.78 9.92 6.11
CA PRO A 128 -18.04 10.48 5.61
C PRO A 128 -19.07 10.81 6.70
N GLN A 129 -18.87 10.33 7.92
CA GLN A 129 -19.79 10.61 9.04
C GLN A 129 -19.43 11.88 9.81
N ILE A 130 -18.15 12.24 9.82
CA ILE A 130 -17.63 13.40 10.55
C ILE A 130 -17.45 14.63 9.69
N LEU A 131 -17.40 14.48 8.36
CA LEU A 131 -17.25 15.58 7.41
C LEU A 131 -18.53 15.81 6.62
N ASP A 132 -18.79 17.08 6.28
CA ASP A 132 -19.78 17.45 5.30
C ASP A 132 -19.26 17.13 3.88
N LYS A 133 -20.16 16.85 2.94
CA LYS A 133 -19.80 16.45 1.55
C LYS A 133 -18.84 17.44 0.87
N SER A 134 -19.01 18.74 1.12
CA SER A 134 -18.14 19.80 0.57
C SER A 134 -16.70 19.75 1.09
N ASN A 135 -16.43 19.04 2.18
CA ASN A 135 -15.12 18.93 2.82
C ASN A 135 -14.44 17.57 2.60
N TYR A 136 -15.09 16.62 1.90
CA TYR A 136 -14.52 15.27 1.69
C TYR A 136 -13.16 15.29 1.00
N GLU A 137 -13.02 16.04 -0.10
CA GLU A 137 -11.76 16.14 -0.83
C GLU A 137 -10.63 16.69 0.04
N ARG A 138 -10.94 17.74 0.80
CA ARG A 138 -9.98 18.39 1.69
C ARG A 138 -9.56 17.49 2.85
N GLY A 139 -10.51 16.74 3.43
CA GLY A 139 -10.26 15.78 4.50
C GLY A 139 -9.42 14.61 4.01
N ASN A 140 -9.81 14.00 2.88
CA ASN A 140 -9.05 12.92 2.26
C ASN A 140 -7.63 13.35 1.88
N SER A 141 -7.47 14.54 1.30
CA SER A 141 -6.15 15.08 0.94
C SER A 141 -5.24 15.23 2.15
N ARG A 142 -5.76 15.75 3.29
CA ARG A 142 -4.97 15.86 4.52
C ARG A 142 -4.54 14.51 5.08
N LEU A 143 -5.44 13.52 5.08
CA LEU A 143 -5.11 12.16 5.52
C LEU A 143 -4.06 11.53 4.62
N GLN A 144 -4.20 11.64 3.30
CA GLN A 144 -3.26 11.09 2.34
C GLN A 144 -1.87 11.75 2.42
N ILE A 145 -1.82 13.09 2.56
CA ILE A 145 -0.55 13.81 2.76
C ILE A 145 0.12 13.36 4.06
N SER A 146 -0.67 13.22 5.14
CA SER A 146 -0.14 12.73 6.42
C SER A 146 0.42 11.31 6.29
N GLU A 147 -0.29 10.41 5.62
CA GLU A 147 0.16 9.05 5.39
C GLU A 147 1.50 9.04 4.65
N VAL A 148 1.59 9.73 3.52
CA VAL A 148 2.83 9.76 2.71
C VAL A 148 3.98 10.41 3.47
N ILE A 149 3.78 11.61 4.03
CA ILE A 149 4.87 12.34 4.69
C ILE A 149 5.30 11.63 5.98
N VAL A 150 4.36 11.27 6.83
CA VAL A 150 4.68 10.75 8.16
C VAL A 150 5.17 9.30 8.06
N SER A 151 4.49 8.43 7.30
CA SER A 151 4.88 7.02 7.22
C SER A 151 6.18 6.83 6.42
N GLN A 152 6.30 7.46 5.24
CA GLN A 152 7.44 7.20 4.36
C GLN A 152 8.67 8.04 4.70
N PHE A 153 8.50 9.34 5.00
CA PHE A 153 9.64 10.24 5.22
C PHE A 153 10.08 10.34 6.68
N ALA A 154 9.19 10.11 7.65
CA ALA A 154 9.53 10.12 9.06
C ALA A 154 9.65 8.70 9.63
N GLY A 155 8.64 7.84 9.41
CA GLY A 155 8.55 6.52 10.03
C GLY A 155 9.64 5.55 9.56
N ALA A 156 9.89 5.45 8.24
CA ALA A 156 10.89 4.52 7.74
C ALA A 156 12.33 4.86 8.17
N PRO A 157 12.83 6.12 8.08
CA PRO A 157 14.13 6.48 8.64
C PRO A 157 14.21 6.29 10.15
N LEU A 158 13.15 6.67 10.87
CA LEU A 158 13.09 6.49 12.33
C LEU A 158 13.20 5.01 12.71
N SER A 159 12.57 4.11 11.93
CA SER A 159 12.68 2.66 12.15
C SER A 159 14.11 2.17 12.10
N GLY A 160 14.88 2.58 11.08
CA GLY A 160 16.29 2.22 10.94
C GLY A 160 17.16 2.75 12.10
N LEU A 161 16.91 3.99 12.52
CA LEU A 161 17.61 4.60 13.66
C LEU A 161 17.29 3.89 14.98
N LEU A 162 16.02 3.65 15.26
CA LEU A 162 15.58 2.92 16.46
C LEU A 162 16.17 1.50 16.48
N TYR A 163 16.14 0.81 15.34
CA TYR A 163 16.70 -0.53 15.20
C TYR A 163 18.22 -0.57 15.44
N ALA A 164 18.94 0.46 15.00
CA ALA A 164 20.38 0.57 15.22
C ALA A 164 20.74 0.76 16.70
N VAL A 165 19.86 1.36 17.50
CA VAL A 165 20.03 1.49 18.96
C VAL A 165 19.69 0.16 19.65
N SER A 166 18.55 -0.44 19.32
CA SER A 166 18.15 -1.76 19.83
C SER A 166 17.11 -2.38 18.89
N ILE A 167 17.25 -3.69 18.64
CA ILE A 167 16.32 -4.46 17.78
C ILE A 167 14.88 -4.40 18.33
N ALA A 168 14.69 -4.33 19.65
CA ALA A 168 13.37 -4.26 20.29
C ALA A 168 12.75 -2.85 20.25
N LEU A 169 13.56 -1.81 20.13
CA LEU A 169 13.11 -0.42 20.31
C LEU A 169 12.05 0.04 19.31
N PRO A 170 12.09 -0.31 18.00
CA PRO A 170 11.02 0.01 17.06
C PRO A 170 9.67 -0.56 17.48
N PHE A 171 9.64 -1.75 18.06
CA PHE A 171 8.42 -2.42 18.49
C PHE A 171 7.85 -1.81 19.79
N PHE A 172 8.69 -1.45 20.77
CA PHE A 172 8.26 -0.70 21.96
C PHE A 172 7.74 0.68 21.58
N PHE A 173 8.41 1.39 20.68
CA PHE A 173 7.97 2.69 20.17
C PHE A 173 6.59 2.56 19.52
N SER A 174 6.39 1.56 18.68
CA SER A 174 5.13 1.31 17.99
C SER A 174 4.02 0.90 18.96
N THR A 175 4.33 0.09 19.98
CA THR A 175 3.39 -0.23 21.07
C THR A 175 2.86 1.04 21.71
N THR A 176 3.76 1.94 22.13
CA THR A 176 3.38 3.20 22.76
C THR A 176 2.51 4.06 21.83
N GLY A 177 2.87 4.15 20.55
CA GLY A 177 2.10 4.92 19.57
C GLY A 177 0.69 4.37 19.33
N PHE A 178 0.52 3.04 19.23
CA PHE A 178 -0.83 2.45 19.08
C PHE A 178 -1.68 2.61 20.35
N ILE A 179 -1.08 2.51 21.53
CA ILE A 179 -1.78 2.81 22.80
C ILE A 179 -2.24 4.26 22.80
N LEU A 180 -1.36 5.20 22.47
CA LEU A 180 -1.71 6.63 22.41
C LEU A 180 -2.80 6.91 21.40
N ALA A 181 -2.73 6.33 20.20
CA ALA A 181 -3.77 6.47 19.18
C ALA A 181 -5.12 5.91 19.65
N GLY A 182 -5.10 4.72 20.28
CA GLY A 182 -6.29 4.10 20.87
C GLY A 182 -6.89 4.96 22.00
N LEU A 183 -6.06 5.52 22.87
CA LEU A 183 -6.49 6.40 23.96
C LEU A 183 -7.08 7.71 23.43
N LEU A 184 -6.49 8.30 22.39
CA LEU A 184 -7.05 9.51 21.75
C LEU A 184 -8.47 9.25 21.23
N ILE A 185 -8.70 8.08 20.63
CA ILE A 185 -10.03 7.70 20.14
C ILE A 185 -10.97 7.38 21.31
N LEU A 186 -10.48 6.78 22.39
CA LEU A 186 -11.27 6.35 23.53
C LEU A 186 -11.65 7.52 24.44
N LEU A 187 -10.74 8.46 24.73
CA LEU A 187 -10.94 9.53 25.71
C LEU A 187 -11.73 10.72 25.15
N PHE A 188 -11.69 10.92 23.84
CA PHE A 188 -12.39 12.04 23.22
C PHE A 188 -13.62 11.54 22.44
N PRO A 189 -14.83 11.63 23.04
CA PRO A 189 -16.06 11.26 22.35
C PRO A 189 -16.25 12.16 21.12
N PHE A 190 -16.68 11.57 20.02
CA PHE A 190 -17.05 12.33 18.84
C PHE A 190 -18.35 13.08 19.10
N GLU A 191 -18.43 14.33 18.61
CA GLU A 191 -19.65 15.15 18.73
C GLU A 191 -20.79 14.56 17.89
N ARG A 192 -20.45 13.93 16.77
CA ARG A 192 -21.40 13.17 15.95
C ARG A 192 -21.34 11.68 16.33
N GLU A 193 -22.49 11.06 16.57
CA GLU A 193 -22.56 9.63 16.81
C GLU A 193 -22.03 8.84 15.61
N ILE A 194 -20.88 8.18 15.79
CA ILE A 194 -20.29 7.28 14.78
C ILE A 194 -20.92 5.91 14.95
N ASN A 195 -22.22 5.82 14.73
CA ASN A 195 -22.98 4.60 14.90
C ASN A 195 -22.93 3.71 13.65
N ALA A 196 -23.14 2.42 13.86
CA ALA A 196 -23.41 1.47 12.77
C ALA A 196 -24.57 2.03 11.89
N ARG A 197 -24.43 1.87 10.59
CA ARG A 197 -25.41 2.34 9.61
C ARG A 197 -26.81 1.82 9.97
N LYS A 198 -27.76 2.70 10.27
CA LYS A 198 -29.15 2.28 10.52
C LYS A 198 -29.69 1.56 9.30
N GLU A 199 -30.38 0.44 9.52
CA GLU A 199 -30.93 -0.47 8.49
C GLU A 199 -32.00 0.18 7.57
N GLY A 200 -32.03 1.45 7.39
CA GLY A 200 -32.98 2.20 6.55
C GLY A 200 -32.38 3.02 5.41
N GLU A 201 -31.06 3.23 5.37
CA GLU A 201 -30.40 4.05 4.33
C GLU A 201 -29.83 3.22 3.16
N VAL A 202 -30.53 2.19 2.76
CA VAL A 202 -30.14 1.36 1.61
C VAL A 202 -30.75 1.93 0.33
N GLY A 203 -30.13 2.94 -0.22
CA GLY A 203 -30.31 3.24 -1.64
C GLY A 203 -29.68 2.14 -2.49
N GLN A 204 -30.50 1.44 -3.24
CA GLN A 204 -30.28 0.32 -4.18
C GLN A 204 -30.06 -1.06 -3.52
N ALA A 205 -30.88 -2.02 -3.95
CA ALA A 205 -30.87 -3.41 -3.53
C ALA A 205 -29.45 -4.01 -3.58
N LYS A 206 -28.84 -4.23 -2.41
CA LYS A 206 -27.59 -4.98 -2.31
C LYS A 206 -27.89 -6.43 -2.65
N LEU A 207 -27.33 -6.92 -3.73
CA LEU A 207 -27.37 -8.34 -4.15
C LEU A 207 -26.78 -9.31 -3.11
N GLY A 208 -26.41 -8.83 -1.92
CA GLY A 208 -25.60 -9.55 -0.95
C GLY A 208 -24.13 -9.63 -1.41
N LEU A 209 -23.22 -9.87 -0.46
CA LEU A 209 -21.78 -9.87 -0.72
C LEU A 209 -21.35 -10.75 -1.91
N LYS A 210 -21.89 -11.97 -1.99
CA LYS A 210 -21.63 -12.91 -3.11
C LYS A 210 -22.14 -12.37 -4.44
N GLY A 211 -23.30 -11.71 -4.44
CA GLY A 211 -23.89 -11.12 -5.64
C GLY A 211 -23.11 -9.93 -6.14
N ASP A 212 -22.64 -9.05 -5.25
CA ASP A 212 -21.82 -7.88 -5.59
C ASP A 212 -20.45 -8.29 -6.15
N ILE A 213 -19.81 -9.31 -5.57
CA ILE A 213 -18.54 -9.86 -6.10
C ILE A 213 -18.77 -10.48 -7.48
N LYS A 214 -19.79 -11.32 -7.63
CA LYS A 214 -20.11 -11.95 -8.92
C LYS A 214 -20.42 -10.92 -9.99
N PHE A 215 -21.19 -9.90 -9.66
CA PHE A 215 -21.48 -8.78 -10.57
C PHE A 215 -20.20 -8.06 -11.01
N ALA A 216 -19.34 -7.69 -10.06
CA ALA A 216 -18.10 -6.97 -10.35
C ALA A 216 -17.14 -7.80 -11.21
N LEU A 217 -17.01 -9.10 -10.91
CA LEU A 217 -16.21 -10.02 -11.73
C LEU A 217 -16.79 -10.16 -13.13
N ASN A 218 -18.12 -10.38 -13.27
CA ASN A 218 -18.76 -10.47 -14.58
C ASN A 218 -18.55 -9.18 -15.40
N TYR A 219 -18.68 -8.01 -14.77
CA TYR A 219 -18.43 -6.73 -15.44
C TYR A 219 -16.99 -6.64 -15.95
N LEU A 220 -16.01 -7.00 -15.12
CA LEU A 220 -14.59 -7.02 -15.51
C LEU A 220 -14.32 -7.97 -16.68
N PHE A 221 -14.94 -9.16 -16.69
CA PHE A 221 -14.75 -10.14 -17.77
C PHE A 221 -15.47 -9.75 -19.06
N GLN A 222 -16.58 -9.01 -19.00
CA GLN A 222 -17.34 -8.57 -20.16
C GLN A 222 -16.69 -7.38 -20.87
N ASP A 223 -16.11 -6.45 -20.11
CA ASP A 223 -15.39 -5.30 -20.68
C ASP A 223 -13.95 -5.69 -21.04
N LYS A 224 -13.72 -6.00 -22.31
CA LYS A 224 -12.41 -6.43 -22.83
C LYS A 224 -11.30 -5.42 -22.58
N GLN A 225 -11.60 -4.12 -22.51
CA GLN A 225 -10.61 -3.07 -22.31
C GLN A 225 -10.16 -3.04 -20.85
N ILE A 226 -11.11 -3.00 -19.91
CA ILE A 226 -10.83 -3.02 -18.48
C ILE A 226 -10.15 -4.34 -18.11
N PHE A 227 -10.66 -5.47 -18.60
CA PHE A 227 -10.10 -6.79 -18.34
C PHE A 227 -8.63 -6.90 -18.77
N SER A 228 -8.32 -6.45 -19.99
CA SER A 228 -6.95 -6.53 -20.49
C SER A 228 -5.95 -5.68 -19.68
N ILE A 229 -6.35 -4.47 -19.25
CA ILE A 229 -5.52 -3.66 -18.35
C ILE A 229 -5.38 -4.31 -16.97
N VAL A 230 -6.43 -4.94 -16.46
CA VAL A 230 -6.36 -5.70 -15.18
C VAL A 230 -5.38 -6.87 -15.31
N VAL A 231 -5.42 -7.64 -16.39
CA VAL A 231 -4.48 -8.73 -16.62
C VAL A 231 -3.04 -8.22 -16.71
N ILE A 232 -2.79 -7.18 -17.50
CA ILE A 232 -1.45 -6.59 -17.63
C ILE A 232 -0.94 -6.09 -16.26
N THR A 233 -1.76 -5.34 -15.53
CA THR A 233 -1.38 -4.82 -14.20
C THR A 233 -1.16 -5.92 -13.18
N THR A 234 -1.91 -7.04 -13.27
CA THR A 234 -1.75 -8.20 -12.41
C THR A 234 -0.41 -8.91 -12.66
N LEU A 235 -0.07 -9.12 -13.94
CA LEU A 235 1.22 -9.72 -14.31
C LEU A 235 2.40 -8.83 -13.90
N LEU A 236 2.31 -7.52 -14.18
CA LEU A 236 3.34 -6.57 -13.77
C LEU A 236 3.49 -6.52 -12.24
N GLY A 237 2.37 -6.50 -11.50
CA GLY A 237 2.36 -6.56 -10.03
C GLY A 237 3.00 -7.83 -9.48
N PHE A 238 2.74 -8.97 -10.10
CA PHE A 238 3.36 -10.25 -9.75
C PHE A 238 4.89 -10.19 -9.89
N PHE A 239 5.41 -9.74 -11.03
CA PHE A 239 6.86 -9.65 -11.27
C PHE A 239 7.52 -8.56 -10.44
N TYR A 240 6.82 -7.46 -10.16
CA TYR A 240 7.27 -6.46 -9.21
C TYR A 240 7.40 -7.03 -7.80
N SER A 241 6.40 -7.78 -7.33
CA SER A 241 6.40 -8.39 -6.00
C SER A 241 7.50 -9.44 -5.85
N LEU A 242 7.76 -10.22 -6.92
CA LEU A 242 8.85 -11.18 -7.00
C LEU A 242 10.22 -10.56 -6.68
N SER A 243 10.46 -9.36 -7.20
CA SER A 243 11.70 -8.61 -6.97
C SER A 243 11.70 -7.86 -5.64
N ASN A 244 10.60 -7.16 -5.34
CA ASN A 244 10.51 -6.26 -4.19
C ASN A 244 10.56 -6.99 -2.84
N ALA A 245 10.04 -8.23 -2.77
CA ALA A 245 10.06 -9.04 -1.55
C ALA A 245 11.49 -9.36 -1.07
N ILE A 246 12.46 -9.42 -1.99
CA ILE A 246 13.85 -9.76 -1.70
C ILE A 246 14.73 -8.50 -1.54
N ALA A 247 14.19 -7.32 -1.84
CA ALA A 247 14.93 -6.06 -1.76
C ALA A 247 15.61 -5.82 -0.39
N PRO A 248 14.99 -6.10 0.77
CA PRO A 248 15.66 -5.94 2.07
C PRO A 248 16.92 -6.79 2.19
N LEU A 249 16.85 -8.05 1.79
CA LEU A 249 17.99 -8.96 1.85
C LEU A 249 19.10 -8.53 0.88
N PHE A 250 18.75 -8.12 -0.34
CA PHE A 250 19.67 -7.59 -1.33
C PHE A 250 20.38 -6.33 -0.83
N ILE A 251 19.66 -5.37 -0.28
CA ILE A 251 20.22 -4.10 0.23
C ILE A 251 21.18 -4.33 1.41
N LEU A 252 20.77 -5.17 2.37
CA LEU A 252 21.53 -5.38 3.60
C LEU A 252 22.69 -6.34 3.42
N LYS A 253 22.53 -7.41 2.65
CA LYS A 253 23.56 -8.47 2.52
C LYS A 253 24.44 -8.29 1.30
N GLU A 254 23.86 -7.99 0.14
CA GLU A 254 24.62 -7.85 -1.12
C GLU A 254 25.26 -6.47 -1.24
N LEU A 255 24.47 -5.39 -1.02
CA LEU A 255 24.96 -4.01 -1.09
C LEU A 255 25.58 -3.53 0.23
N LYS A 256 25.50 -4.32 1.30
CA LYS A 256 26.11 -4.05 2.62
C LYS A 256 25.71 -2.69 3.23
N VAL A 257 24.48 -2.24 2.95
CA VAL A 257 23.91 -1.04 3.57
C VAL A 257 23.60 -1.34 5.03
N SER A 258 23.97 -0.45 5.93
CA SER A 258 23.63 -0.64 7.35
C SER A 258 22.13 -0.51 7.60
N PRO A 259 21.56 -1.22 8.59
CA PRO A 259 20.15 -1.10 8.95
C PRO A 259 19.68 0.33 9.21
N ALA A 260 20.52 1.16 9.82
CA ALA A 260 20.25 2.58 10.07
C ALA A 260 20.02 3.37 8.77
N LEU A 261 20.76 3.07 7.71
CA LEU A 261 20.64 3.75 6.42
C LEU A 261 19.54 3.16 5.52
N PHE A 262 19.05 1.96 5.80
CA PHE A 262 18.02 1.35 4.98
C PHE A 262 16.73 2.18 4.93
N GLY A 263 16.31 2.72 6.08
CA GLY A 263 15.14 3.63 6.15
C GLY A 263 15.37 4.92 5.33
N VAL A 264 16.60 5.43 5.31
CA VAL A 264 16.98 6.61 4.50
C VAL A 264 16.89 6.29 3.01
N VAL A 265 17.31 5.11 2.59
CA VAL A 265 17.17 4.64 1.19
C VAL A 265 15.72 4.65 0.75
N LEU A 266 14.81 4.15 1.59
CA LEU A 266 13.36 4.18 1.31
C LEU A 266 12.80 5.59 1.25
N ALA A 267 13.24 6.48 2.15
CA ALA A 267 12.83 7.88 2.13
C ALA A 267 13.28 8.60 0.85
N ILE A 268 14.50 8.35 0.38
CA ILE A 268 15.03 8.91 -0.88
C ILE A 268 14.22 8.41 -2.08
N GLN A 269 13.81 7.14 -2.10
CA GLN A 269 12.88 6.62 -3.11
C GLN A 269 11.55 7.39 -3.09
N GLY A 270 11.06 7.77 -1.90
CA GLY A 270 9.87 8.61 -1.71
C GLY A 270 10.00 10.00 -2.35
N VAL A 271 11.19 10.60 -2.38
CA VAL A 271 11.43 11.87 -3.11
C VAL A 271 11.12 11.69 -4.60
N GLY A 272 11.56 10.57 -5.20
CA GLY A 272 11.20 10.23 -6.58
C GLY A 272 9.69 10.12 -6.77
N ALA A 273 8.98 9.48 -5.84
CA ALA A 273 7.53 9.33 -5.89
C ALA A 273 6.81 10.69 -5.81
N LEU A 274 7.27 11.62 -4.96
CA LEU A 274 6.75 12.99 -4.90
C LEU A 274 6.96 13.73 -6.22
N ALA A 275 8.17 13.68 -6.76
CA ALA A 275 8.48 14.30 -8.06
C ALA A 275 7.60 13.73 -9.18
N GLY A 276 7.39 12.40 -9.20
CA GLY A 276 6.50 11.72 -10.14
C GLY A 276 5.05 12.15 -9.99
N SER A 277 4.56 12.33 -8.77
CA SER A 277 3.19 12.81 -8.51
C SER A 277 2.96 14.22 -9.06
N ILE A 278 3.92 15.11 -8.89
CA ILE A 278 3.87 16.48 -9.42
C ILE A 278 3.97 16.48 -10.95
N ALA A 279 4.82 15.61 -11.49
CA ALA A 279 5.07 15.54 -12.92
C ALA A 279 3.95 14.81 -13.71
N ALA A 280 3.16 13.94 -13.11
CA ALA A 280 2.19 13.09 -13.80
C ALA A 280 1.20 13.85 -14.68
N PRO A 281 0.57 14.97 -14.24
CA PRO A 281 -0.31 15.75 -15.10
C PRO A 281 0.44 16.38 -16.30
N MET A 282 1.67 16.84 -16.08
CA MET A 282 2.52 17.44 -17.12
C MET A 282 2.92 16.39 -18.16
N VAL A 283 3.37 15.21 -17.71
CA VAL A 283 3.71 14.07 -18.58
C VAL A 283 2.50 13.66 -19.44
N SER A 284 1.31 13.58 -18.83
CA SER A 284 0.07 13.29 -19.53
C SER A 284 -0.29 14.36 -20.57
N LYS A 285 -0.11 15.63 -20.24
CA LYS A 285 -0.39 16.76 -21.13
C LYS A 285 0.53 16.77 -22.37
N TYR A 286 1.82 16.50 -22.19
CA TYR A 286 2.79 16.56 -23.30
C TYR A 286 2.82 15.31 -24.17
N LEU A 287 2.67 14.13 -23.60
CA LEU A 287 2.76 12.86 -24.33
C LEU A 287 1.40 12.28 -24.73
N GLY A 288 0.31 12.77 -24.13
CA GLY A 288 -1.00 12.10 -24.13
C GLY A 288 -1.04 10.96 -23.12
N ARG A 289 -2.22 10.71 -22.50
CA ARG A 289 -2.39 9.71 -21.42
C ARG A 289 -1.93 8.31 -21.82
N GLY A 290 -2.30 7.85 -23.02
CA GLY A 290 -1.98 6.50 -23.48
C GLY A 290 -0.49 6.27 -23.69
N LYS A 291 0.18 7.22 -24.39
CA LYS A 291 1.63 7.14 -24.60
C LYS A 291 2.41 7.29 -23.31
N ALA A 292 1.96 8.19 -22.42
CA ALA A 292 2.57 8.37 -21.10
C ALA A 292 2.51 7.09 -20.26
N LEU A 293 1.36 6.41 -20.19
CA LEU A 293 1.20 5.12 -19.51
C LEU A 293 2.14 4.04 -20.09
N ALA A 294 2.12 3.88 -21.43
CA ALA A 294 2.88 2.82 -22.08
C ALA A 294 4.40 3.00 -21.94
N ILE A 295 4.90 4.22 -22.11
CA ILE A 295 6.32 4.53 -21.92
C ILE A 295 6.71 4.35 -20.46
N ASN A 296 5.91 4.89 -19.55
CA ASN A 296 6.24 4.88 -18.12
C ASN A 296 6.36 3.45 -17.57
N VAL A 297 5.43 2.55 -17.93
CA VAL A 297 5.50 1.15 -17.45
C VAL A 297 6.68 0.39 -18.06
N PHE A 298 7.04 0.68 -19.29
CA PHE A 298 8.22 0.11 -19.93
C PHE A 298 9.50 0.52 -19.18
N PHE A 299 9.68 1.82 -18.93
CA PHE A 299 10.83 2.31 -18.17
C PHE A 299 10.83 1.82 -16.74
N ALA A 300 9.69 1.79 -16.05
CA ALA A 300 9.59 1.25 -14.69
C ALA A 300 10.08 -0.19 -14.62
N SER A 301 9.66 -1.04 -15.58
CA SER A 301 10.08 -2.44 -15.66
C SER A 301 11.58 -2.59 -15.97
N LEU A 302 12.08 -1.75 -16.89
CA LEU A 302 13.51 -1.75 -17.25
C LEU A 302 14.39 -1.35 -16.05
N LEU A 303 13.95 -0.37 -15.25
CA LEU A 303 14.68 0.06 -14.05
C LEU A 303 14.83 -1.07 -13.01
N VAL A 304 13.90 -2.03 -12.95
CA VAL A 304 14.04 -3.21 -12.09
C VAL A 304 15.27 -4.04 -12.46
N ILE A 305 15.59 -4.14 -13.75
CA ILE A 305 16.80 -4.83 -14.22
C ILE A 305 18.04 -4.09 -13.69
N PHE A 306 18.06 -2.75 -13.79
CA PHE A 306 19.17 -1.94 -13.28
C PHE A 306 19.34 -2.06 -11.75
N ILE A 307 18.26 -2.26 -10.99
CA ILE A 307 18.35 -2.62 -9.56
C ILE A 307 19.18 -3.92 -9.41
N GLY A 308 18.85 -4.98 -10.15
CA GLY A 308 19.58 -6.24 -10.09
C GLY A 308 21.05 -6.12 -10.53
N LEU A 309 21.34 -5.19 -11.43
CA LEU A 309 22.70 -4.91 -11.92
C LEU A 309 23.47 -3.90 -11.02
N SER A 310 22.88 -3.40 -9.95
CA SER A 310 23.51 -2.36 -9.10
C SER A 310 24.86 -2.82 -8.58
N PRO A 311 25.96 -2.10 -8.89
CA PRO A 311 27.29 -2.43 -8.40
C PRO A 311 27.51 -1.99 -6.94
N ASN A 312 26.76 -1.01 -6.48
CA ASN A 312 26.87 -0.44 -5.14
C ASN A 312 25.57 0.25 -4.70
N ALA A 313 25.53 0.66 -3.44
CA ALA A 313 24.36 1.31 -2.83
C ALA A 313 24.00 2.66 -3.48
N TYR A 314 24.96 3.43 -3.95
CA TYR A 314 24.70 4.75 -4.57
C TYR A 314 23.95 4.60 -5.89
N PHE A 315 24.38 3.66 -6.72
CA PHE A 315 23.68 3.33 -7.98
C PHE A 315 22.28 2.81 -7.70
N PHE A 316 22.14 1.90 -6.72
CA PHE A 316 20.85 1.39 -6.28
C PHE A 316 19.90 2.52 -5.88
N VAL A 317 20.37 3.47 -5.05
CA VAL A 317 19.58 4.62 -4.60
C VAL A 317 19.15 5.50 -5.78
N ALA A 318 20.06 5.81 -6.69
CA ALA A 318 19.75 6.62 -7.87
C ALA A 318 18.67 5.97 -8.74
N VAL A 319 18.77 4.65 -9.00
CA VAL A 319 17.74 3.90 -9.75
C VAL A 319 16.44 3.82 -8.97
N SER A 320 16.48 3.67 -7.63
CA SER A 320 15.29 3.63 -6.77
C SER A 320 14.49 4.94 -6.81
N VAL A 321 15.15 6.09 -6.89
CA VAL A 321 14.47 7.40 -7.09
C VAL A 321 13.68 7.40 -8.40
N LEU A 322 14.29 6.91 -9.49
CA LEU A 322 13.63 6.81 -10.79
C LEU A 322 12.45 5.82 -10.76
N ILE A 323 12.60 4.71 -10.04
CA ILE A 323 11.48 3.77 -9.82
C ILE A 323 10.35 4.45 -9.04
N GLY A 324 10.65 5.16 -7.95
CA GLY A 324 9.65 5.92 -7.20
C GLY A 324 8.88 6.90 -8.10
N PHE A 325 9.59 7.64 -8.94
CA PHE A 325 9.01 8.55 -9.93
C PHE A 325 8.06 7.81 -10.88
N THR A 326 8.54 6.74 -11.53
CA THR A 326 7.75 6.01 -12.52
C THR A 326 6.52 5.32 -11.92
N ILE A 327 6.64 4.73 -10.72
CA ILE A 327 5.51 4.12 -10.02
C ILE A 327 4.43 5.15 -9.71
N SER A 328 4.82 6.34 -9.27
CA SER A 328 3.87 7.40 -8.92
C SER A 328 3.13 7.92 -10.15
N VAL A 329 3.85 8.20 -11.25
CA VAL A 329 3.24 8.57 -12.54
C VAL A 329 2.28 7.49 -13.01
N TRP A 330 2.69 6.21 -12.97
CA TRP A 330 1.85 5.08 -13.35
C TRP A 330 0.56 5.02 -12.56
N ASN A 331 0.64 5.09 -11.23
CA ASN A 331 -0.52 4.99 -10.35
C ASN A 331 -1.55 6.09 -10.60
N ILE A 332 -1.08 7.34 -10.78
CA ILE A 332 -1.96 8.49 -11.03
C ILE A 332 -2.67 8.36 -12.39
N LEU A 333 -1.91 8.07 -13.44
CA LEU A 333 -2.48 7.96 -14.79
C LEU A 333 -3.39 6.73 -14.93
N LEU A 334 -3.02 5.59 -14.29
CA LEU A 334 -3.83 4.39 -14.26
C LEU A 334 -5.14 4.60 -13.51
N MET A 335 -5.10 5.32 -12.38
CA MET A 335 -6.30 5.66 -11.62
C MET A 335 -7.24 6.53 -12.46
N SER A 336 -6.70 7.56 -13.13
CA SER A 336 -7.47 8.42 -14.05
C SER A 336 -8.09 7.62 -15.21
N LEU A 337 -7.38 6.62 -15.74
CA LEU A 337 -7.89 5.72 -16.77
C LEU A 337 -9.11 4.93 -16.25
N TYR A 338 -9.01 4.31 -15.07
CA TYR A 338 -10.13 3.56 -14.52
C TYR A 338 -11.33 4.45 -14.18
N GLN A 339 -11.10 5.66 -13.67
CA GLN A 339 -12.17 6.63 -13.38
C GLN A 339 -12.90 7.09 -14.64
N SER A 340 -12.23 7.12 -15.79
CA SER A 340 -12.84 7.45 -17.07
C SER A 340 -13.68 6.31 -17.66
N LEU A 341 -13.19 5.07 -17.53
CA LEU A 341 -13.80 3.89 -18.16
C LEU A 341 -14.93 3.29 -17.32
N ILE A 342 -14.88 3.41 -15.98
CA ILE A 342 -15.86 2.79 -15.08
C ILE A 342 -16.91 3.83 -14.68
N PRO A 343 -18.22 3.54 -14.84
CA PRO A 343 -19.28 4.43 -14.36
C PRO A 343 -19.14 4.73 -12.86
N PRO A 344 -19.37 6.00 -12.43
CA PRO A 344 -19.20 6.41 -11.04
C PRO A 344 -19.96 5.54 -10.03
N GLU A 345 -21.17 5.10 -10.39
CA GLU A 345 -22.05 4.29 -9.54
C GLU A 345 -21.50 2.88 -9.26
N LEU A 346 -20.68 2.35 -10.18
CA LEU A 346 -20.09 1.03 -10.12
C LEU A 346 -18.63 1.05 -9.67
N TYR A 347 -18.02 2.25 -9.61
CA TYR A 347 -16.57 2.41 -9.42
C TYR A 347 -16.07 1.67 -8.18
N GLY A 348 -16.72 1.83 -7.02
CA GLY A 348 -16.31 1.19 -5.77
C GLY A 348 -16.28 -0.34 -5.84
N ARG A 349 -17.33 -0.96 -6.42
CA ARG A 349 -17.44 -2.42 -6.55
C ARG A 349 -16.39 -2.98 -7.50
N ILE A 350 -16.24 -2.35 -8.69
CA ILE A 350 -15.32 -2.81 -9.73
C ILE A 350 -13.86 -2.56 -9.29
N HIS A 351 -13.59 -1.40 -8.66
CA HIS A 351 -12.26 -1.08 -8.13
C HIS A 351 -11.83 -2.07 -7.04
N GLY A 352 -12.73 -2.46 -6.14
CA GLY A 352 -12.48 -3.48 -5.12
C GLY A 352 -12.14 -4.84 -5.74
N ALA A 353 -12.94 -5.34 -6.67
CA ALA A 353 -12.71 -6.61 -7.35
C ALA A 353 -11.39 -6.60 -8.14
N ARG A 354 -11.11 -5.52 -8.89
CA ARG A 354 -9.84 -5.33 -9.59
C ARG A 354 -8.65 -5.37 -8.62
N ARG A 355 -8.73 -4.65 -7.50
CA ARG A 355 -7.67 -4.61 -6.49
C ARG A 355 -7.39 -6.01 -5.93
N THR A 356 -8.44 -6.78 -5.66
CA THR A 356 -8.31 -8.17 -5.20
C THR A 356 -7.59 -9.05 -6.22
N ILE A 357 -7.90 -8.92 -7.52
CA ILE A 357 -7.22 -9.68 -8.58
C ILE A 357 -5.74 -9.27 -8.68
N VAL A 358 -5.46 -7.96 -8.77
CA VAL A 358 -4.09 -7.45 -8.94
C VAL A 358 -3.21 -7.79 -7.74
N TRP A 359 -3.70 -7.61 -6.53
CA TRP A 359 -2.93 -7.86 -5.31
C TRP A 359 -2.91 -9.33 -4.91
N GLY A 360 -3.90 -10.11 -5.36
CA GLY A 360 -4.02 -11.52 -5.02
C GLY A 360 -2.88 -12.40 -5.54
N LEU A 361 -2.25 -12.03 -6.66
CA LEU A 361 -1.09 -12.74 -7.19
C LEU A 361 0.23 -12.29 -6.56
N MET A 362 0.30 -11.12 -5.94
CA MET A 362 1.55 -10.58 -5.38
C MET A 362 2.18 -11.47 -4.30
N PRO A 363 1.42 -12.07 -3.35
CA PRO A 363 1.99 -13.00 -2.37
C PRO A 363 2.70 -14.20 -3.02
N ILE A 364 2.12 -14.72 -4.10
CA ILE A 364 2.72 -15.83 -4.86
C ILE A 364 4.04 -15.37 -5.51
N GLY A 365 4.03 -14.18 -6.11
CA GLY A 365 5.24 -13.54 -6.64
C GLY A 365 6.34 -13.40 -5.58
N ALA A 366 5.99 -12.94 -4.38
CA ALA A 366 6.93 -12.78 -3.27
C ALA A 366 7.60 -14.11 -2.86
N ILE A 367 6.83 -15.19 -2.76
CA ILE A 367 7.36 -16.52 -2.42
C ILE A 367 8.26 -17.05 -3.56
N ILE A 368 7.81 -16.94 -4.82
CA ILE A 368 8.61 -17.37 -5.99
C ILE A 368 9.90 -16.55 -6.08
N GLY A 369 9.86 -15.26 -5.78
CA GLY A 369 11.04 -14.42 -5.67
C GLY A 369 12.05 -14.95 -4.65
N GLY A 370 11.56 -15.40 -3.48
CA GLY A 370 12.37 -16.07 -2.48
C GLY A 370 13.02 -17.36 -2.99
N VAL A 371 12.28 -18.19 -3.72
CA VAL A 371 12.81 -19.43 -4.32
C VAL A 371 13.92 -19.13 -5.34
N ILE A 372 13.69 -18.17 -6.24
CA ILE A 372 14.67 -17.76 -7.25
C ILE A 372 15.91 -17.17 -6.58
N ALA A 373 15.75 -16.40 -5.50
CA ALA A 373 16.84 -15.74 -4.78
C ALA A 373 17.81 -16.73 -4.10
N ARG A 374 17.44 -18.00 -3.89
CA ARG A 374 18.38 -19.05 -3.45
C ARG A 374 19.49 -19.30 -4.46
N GLY A 375 19.24 -19.06 -5.75
CA GLY A 375 20.27 -19.11 -6.79
C GLY A 375 21.14 -17.85 -6.86
N GLY A 376 20.72 -16.76 -6.19
CA GLY A 376 21.42 -15.49 -6.15
C GLY A 376 20.45 -14.33 -5.95
N LEU A 377 20.79 -13.39 -5.07
CA LEU A 377 19.90 -12.27 -4.66
C LEU A 377 19.59 -11.29 -5.81
N ARG A 378 20.39 -11.31 -6.88
CA ARG A 378 20.18 -10.49 -8.09
C ARG A 378 19.17 -11.08 -9.05
N LEU A 379 19.02 -12.41 -9.06
CA LEU A 379 18.20 -13.15 -10.02
C LEU A 379 16.72 -12.72 -10.04
N PRO A 380 16.04 -12.50 -8.90
CA PRO A 380 14.65 -12.03 -8.91
C PRO A 380 14.46 -10.71 -9.65
N PHE A 381 15.39 -9.77 -9.50
CA PHE A 381 15.35 -8.48 -10.19
C PHE A 381 15.60 -8.64 -11.70
N LEU A 382 16.56 -9.46 -12.08
CA LEU A 382 16.90 -9.68 -13.50
C LEU A 382 15.77 -10.43 -14.22
N ILE A 383 15.32 -11.56 -13.67
CA ILE A 383 14.25 -12.36 -14.26
C ILE A 383 12.93 -11.60 -14.26
N GLY A 384 12.53 -11.06 -13.09
CA GLY A 384 11.29 -10.28 -12.94
C GLY A 384 11.30 -9.04 -13.83
N GLY A 385 12.41 -8.30 -13.85
CA GLY A 385 12.58 -7.10 -14.66
C GLY A 385 12.55 -7.39 -16.16
N VAL A 386 13.24 -8.43 -16.64
CA VAL A 386 13.22 -8.83 -18.06
C VAL A 386 11.82 -9.21 -18.50
N ILE A 387 11.14 -10.10 -17.75
CA ILE A 387 9.79 -10.54 -18.12
C ILE A 387 8.79 -9.37 -18.07
N ALA A 388 8.85 -8.53 -17.01
CA ALA A 388 8.00 -7.35 -16.93
C ALA A 388 8.25 -6.38 -18.09
N THR A 389 9.51 -6.17 -18.49
CA THR A 389 9.88 -5.32 -19.63
C THR A 389 9.34 -5.88 -20.95
N LEU A 390 9.41 -7.19 -21.15
CA LEU A 390 8.82 -7.85 -22.32
C LEU A 390 7.29 -7.70 -22.34
N ILE A 391 6.64 -7.93 -21.20
CA ILE A 391 5.18 -7.70 -21.07
C ILE A 391 4.84 -6.24 -21.43
N ALA A 392 5.55 -5.27 -20.87
CA ALA A 392 5.33 -3.86 -21.14
C ALA A 392 5.57 -3.53 -22.63
N PHE A 393 6.60 -4.09 -23.24
CA PHE A 393 6.93 -3.92 -24.66
C PHE A 393 5.83 -4.45 -25.57
N PHE A 394 5.41 -5.70 -25.39
CA PHE A 394 4.36 -6.30 -26.22
C PHE A 394 2.99 -5.67 -25.98
N SER A 395 2.72 -5.20 -24.74
CA SER A 395 1.48 -4.52 -24.39
C SER A 395 1.48 -3.03 -24.76
N TYR A 396 2.57 -2.45 -25.25
CA TYR A 396 2.74 -1.02 -25.48
C TYR A 396 1.60 -0.42 -26.33
N LYS A 397 1.34 -0.99 -27.51
CA LYS A 397 0.29 -0.52 -28.43
C LYS A 397 -1.10 -0.63 -27.80
N HIS A 398 -1.33 -1.67 -27.02
CA HIS A 398 -2.60 -1.92 -26.35
C HIS A 398 -2.86 -0.94 -25.21
N ILE A 399 -1.87 -0.73 -24.32
CA ILE A 399 -1.93 0.25 -23.22
C ILE A 399 -2.14 1.65 -23.79
N LYS A 400 -1.38 2.03 -24.84
CA LYS A 400 -1.51 3.31 -25.50
C LYS A 400 -2.94 3.52 -26.00
N ARG A 401 -3.49 2.57 -26.75
CA ARG A 401 -4.85 2.69 -27.33
C ARG A 401 -5.93 2.87 -26.26
N ILE A 402 -5.88 2.10 -25.16
CA ILE A 402 -6.87 2.21 -24.09
C ILE A 402 -6.70 3.53 -23.32
N GLY A 403 -5.46 3.96 -23.09
CA GLY A 403 -5.18 5.24 -22.46
C GLY A 403 -5.66 6.44 -23.29
N ASP A 404 -5.49 6.39 -24.61
CA ASP A 404 -5.98 7.43 -25.54
C ASP A 404 -7.52 7.47 -25.53
N LEU A 405 -8.18 6.31 -25.61
CA LEU A 405 -9.64 6.19 -25.50
C LEU A 405 -10.17 6.77 -24.18
N SER A 406 -9.48 6.48 -23.07
CA SER A 406 -9.87 7.00 -21.75
C SER A 406 -9.76 8.53 -21.65
N ALA A 407 -8.83 9.14 -22.39
CA ALA A 407 -8.69 10.59 -22.48
C ALA A 407 -9.85 11.21 -23.30
N GLU A 408 -10.18 10.62 -24.46
CA GLU A 408 -11.31 11.07 -25.28
C GLU A 408 -12.66 11.02 -24.54
N ILE A 409 -12.85 9.99 -23.67
CA ILE A 409 -14.07 9.86 -22.84
C ILE A 409 -14.10 10.95 -21.76
N SER A 410 -12.94 11.32 -21.18
CA SER A 410 -12.86 12.41 -20.22
C SER A 410 -13.19 13.75 -20.85
N ASP A 411 -12.59 14.06 -22.02
CA ASP A 411 -12.77 15.34 -22.71
C ASP A 411 -14.21 15.57 -23.20
N LYS A 412 -15.00 14.49 -23.38
CA LYS A 412 -16.43 14.59 -23.76
C LYS A 412 -17.36 14.79 -22.56
N LYS A 413 -16.86 14.61 -21.32
CA LYS A 413 -17.66 14.78 -20.09
C LYS A 413 -17.49 16.16 -19.45
N ASP A 414 -16.41 16.87 -19.80
CA ASP A 414 -16.13 18.26 -19.43
C ASP A 414 -16.74 19.20 -20.51
#